data_5cd9063d409fd91a858dafb14bb3dbfc
#
_entry.id   5cd9063d409fd91a858dafb14bb3dbfc
#
_cell.length_a   1.000
_cell.length_b   1.000
_cell.length_c   1.000
_cell.angle_alpha   90.00
_cell.angle_beta   90.00
_cell.angle_gamma   90.00
#
_symmetry.space_group_name_H-M   'P 1'
#
loop_
_entity.id
_entity.type
_entity.pdbx_description
1 polymer ?
#
loop_
_entity_poly.entity_id
_entity_poly.type
_entity_poly.pdbx_seq_one_letter_code
_entity_poly.pdbx_strand_id
1 'polypeptide(L)'
;MRVIKIFLLFVCCISLDVQSQTFLSDTLGINEDGSVIIAKSLALPGWILGVDVDSTDNLLFIRYRNLSKNETSLKNKGGISVYSLADQRMLWQRPVNYFNQDPKLTSEGVLFVTMGKATSLLDLKTGNEVWKKKKMIP
;
A
#
# COMPACT_ATOMS: atom_id res chain seq x y z
N MET A 1 36.91 -11.62 47.67
CA MET A 1 35.96 -12.21 46.74
C MET A 1 35.21 -11.08 45.99
N ARG A 2 35.54 -10.84 44.72
CA ARG A 2 34.86 -9.83 43.88
C ARG A 2 33.80 -10.55 43.07
N VAL A 3 32.54 -10.22 43.32
CA VAL A 3 31.39 -10.73 42.57
C VAL A 3 31.29 -9.90 41.31
N ILE A 4 31.58 -10.51 40.16
CA ILE A 4 31.37 -9.93 38.84
C ILE A 4 29.90 -10.11 38.48
N LYS A 5 29.13 -9.01 38.47
CA LYS A 5 27.76 -9.01 37.95
C LYS A 5 27.85 -8.96 36.43
N ILE A 6 27.56 -10.10 35.79
CA ILE A 6 27.38 -10.18 34.33
C ILE A 6 26.01 -9.57 34.03
N PHE A 7 26.01 -8.41 33.40
CA PHE A 7 24.82 -7.75 32.88
C PHE A 7 24.53 -8.37 31.49
N LEU A 8 23.60 -9.32 31.49
CA LEU A 8 23.12 -9.91 30.22
C LEU A 8 22.21 -8.89 29.52
N LEU A 9 22.77 -8.20 28.54
CA LEU A 9 22.02 -7.29 27.67
C LEU A 9 21.19 -8.15 26.72
N PHE A 10 19.90 -8.31 27.04
CA PHE A 10 18.93 -8.96 26.14
C PHE A 10 18.60 -7.96 25.01
N VAL A 11 19.37 -8.01 23.93
CA VAL A 11 19.01 -7.31 22.70
C VAL A 11 17.82 -8.05 22.08
N CYS A 12 16.64 -7.54 22.35
CA CYS A 12 15.42 -7.97 21.69
C CYS A 12 15.51 -7.50 20.22
N CYS A 13 16.00 -8.36 19.34
CA CYS A 13 15.89 -8.19 17.89
C CYS A 13 14.41 -8.25 17.56
N ILE A 14 13.74 -7.10 17.56
CA ILE A 14 12.45 -6.96 16.89
C ILE A 14 12.78 -7.04 15.40
N SER A 15 12.65 -8.22 14.84
CA SER A 15 12.59 -8.41 13.38
C SER A 15 11.32 -7.71 12.92
N LEU A 16 11.45 -6.46 12.51
CA LEU A 16 10.47 -5.81 11.67
C LEU A 16 10.51 -6.59 10.35
N ASP A 17 9.57 -7.53 10.20
CA ASP A 17 9.23 -8.07 8.89
C ASP A 17 8.71 -6.90 8.02
N VAL A 18 9.62 -6.10 7.54
CA VAL A 18 9.39 -5.27 6.37
C VAL A 18 9.29 -6.27 5.23
N GLN A 19 8.07 -6.73 4.95
CA GLN A 19 7.79 -7.37 3.68
C GLN A 19 8.08 -6.32 2.60
N SER A 20 9.32 -6.28 2.17
CA SER A 20 9.69 -5.55 0.97
C SER A 20 8.99 -6.28 -0.17
N GLN A 21 7.84 -5.76 -0.57
CA GLN A 21 7.19 -6.23 -1.79
C GLN A 21 8.11 -5.85 -2.94
N THR A 22 8.90 -6.81 -3.35
CA THR A 22 9.89 -6.65 -4.41
C THR A 22 9.16 -6.74 -5.75
N PHE A 23 9.39 -5.79 -6.63
CA PHE A 23 9.04 -5.95 -8.02
C PHE A 23 9.85 -7.12 -8.59
N LEU A 24 9.17 -8.14 -9.06
CA LEU A 24 9.81 -9.16 -9.88
C LEU A 24 9.94 -8.60 -11.29
N SER A 25 11.14 -8.59 -11.83
CA SER A 25 11.39 -8.21 -13.22
C SER A 25 11.66 -9.44 -14.05
N ASP A 26 11.02 -9.52 -15.21
CA ASP A 26 11.24 -10.58 -16.19
C ASP A 26 11.45 -9.94 -17.57
N THR A 27 12.32 -10.56 -18.37
CA THR A 27 12.57 -10.12 -19.74
C THR A 27 11.54 -10.77 -20.65
N LEU A 28 10.66 -9.96 -21.25
CA LEU A 28 9.62 -10.42 -22.17
C LEU A 28 10.12 -10.59 -23.60
N GLY A 29 11.16 -9.87 -24.00
CA GLY A 29 11.69 -9.90 -25.36
C GLY A 29 12.64 -8.75 -25.65
N ILE A 30 13.00 -8.63 -26.92
CA ILE A 30 13.85 -7.56 -27.45
C ILE A 30 13.10 -6.91 -28.61
N ASN A 31 13.03 -5.58 -28.62
CA ASN A 31 12.45 -4.81 -29.72
C ASN A 31 13.33 -4.85 -30.97
N GLU A 32 12.81 -4.41 -32.11
CA GLU A 32 13.54 -4.32 -33.37
C GLU A 32 14.77 -3.39 -33.31
N ASP A 33 14.72 -2.40 -32.41
CA ASP A 33 15.85 -1.47 -32.15
C ASP A 33 16.90 -2.02 -31.18
N GLY A 34 16.73 -3.26 -30.69
CA GLY A 34 17.61 -3.91 -29.73
C GLY A 34 17.32 -3.57 -28.27
N SER A 35 16.32 -2.74 -27.97
CA SER A 35 15.92 -2.45 -26.59
C SER A 35 15.23 -3.64 -25.94
N VAL A 36 15.51 -3.88 -24.65
CA VAL A 36 14.96 -5.00 -23.88
C VAL A 36 13.59 -4.61 -23.30
N ILE A 37 12.57 -5.44 -23.56
CA ILE A 37 11.26 -5.29 -22.95
C ILE A 37 11.28 -6.01 -21.60
N ILE A 38 11.13 -5.24 -20.52
CA ILE A 38 11.10 -5.76 -19.15
C ILE A 38 9.68 -5.65 -18.60
N ALA A 39 9.11 -6.79 -18.22
CA ALA A 39 7.89 -6.79 -17.39
C ALA A 39 8.29 -6.65 -15.92
N LYS A 40 7.52 -5.85 -15.20
CA LYS A 40 7.62 -5.76 -13.74
C LYS A 40 6.30 -6.22 -13.14
N SER A 41 6.35 -7.24 -12.31
CA SER A 41 5.20 -7.75 -11.58
C SER A 41 5.29 -7.37 -10.11
N LEU A 42 4.14 -7.11 -9.52
CA LEU A 42 3.99 -6.75 -8.13
C LEU A 42 2.99 -7.70 -7.48
N ALA A 43 3.44 -8.43 -6.47
CA ALA A 43 2.56 -9.29 -5.70
C ALA A 43 1.76 -8.47 -4.69
N LEU A 44 0.44 -8.58 -4.72
CA LEU A 44 -0.47 -7.94 -3.77
C LEU A 44 -1.14 -8.98 -2.88
N PRO A 45 -1.45 -8.65 -1.61
CA PRO A 45 -2.00 -9.59 -0.64
C PRO A 45 -3.49 -9.91 -0.86
N GLY A 46 -4.07 -9.52 -2.00
CA GLY A 46 -5.51 -9.69 -2.25
C GLY A 46 -5.92 -9.47 -3.69
N TRP A 47 -7.21 -9.53 -3.91
CA TRP A 47 -7.83 -9.29 -5.22
C TRP A 47 -7.86 -7.80 -5.55
N ILE A 48 -7.32 -7.43 -6.71
CA ILE A 48 -7.27 -6.04 -7.16
C ILE A 48 -8.67 -5.58 -7.56
N LEU A 49 -9.14 -4.48 -6.94
CA LEU A 49 -10.39 -3.81 -7.30
C LEU A 49 -10.19 -2.74 -8.36
N GLY A 50 -9.03 -2.12 -8.37
CA GLY A 50 -8.69 -1.08 -9.32
C GLY A 50 -7.27 -0.58 -9.12
N VAL A 51 -6.73 -0.06 -10.23
CA VAL A 51 -5.43 0.60 -10.29
C VAL A 51 -5.64 1.94 -10.98
N ASP A 52 -5.30 3.01 -10.31
CA ASP A 52 -5.29 4.35 -10.87
C ASP A 52 -3.82 4.83 -10.97
N VAL A 53 -3.51 5.53 -12.04
CA VAL A 53 -2.15 6.02 -12.33
C VAL A 53 -2.12 7.53 -12.20
N ASP A 54 -1.26 8.02 -11.32
CA ASP A 54 -0.87 9.42 -11.33
C ASP A 54 0.39 9.56 -12.20
N SER A 55 0.19 10.05 -13.41
CA SER A 55 1.27 10.24 -14.38
C SER A 55 2.19 11.42 -14.04
N THR A 56 1.74 12.36 -13.21
CA THR A 56 2.51 13.54 -12.81
C THR A 56 3.67 13.14 -11.91
N ASP A 57 3.39 12.30 -10.94
CA ASP A 57 4.37 11.85 -9.95
C ASP A 57 4.84 10.40 -10.18
N ASN A 58 4.40 9.75 -11.25
CA ASN A 58 4.69 8.34 -11.56
C ASN A 58 4.31 7.39 -10.41
N LEU A 59 3.10 7.57 -9.88
CA LEU A 59 2.59 6.77 -8.78
C LEU A 59 1.46 5.85 -9.25
N LEU A 60 1.37 4.66 -8.65
CA LEU A 60 0.24 3.75 -8.77
C LEU A 60 -0.55 3.77 -7.45
N PHE A 61 -1.83 4.08 -7.54
CA PHE A 61 -2.79 3.92 -6.45
C PHE A 61 -3.58 2.64 -6.68
N ILE A 62 -3.39 1.66 -5.81
CA ILE A 62 -3.95 0.31 -5.94
C ILE A 62 -4.94 0.07 -4.81
N ARG A 63 -6.15 -0.37 -5.17
CA ARG A 63 -7.20 -0.80 -4.23
C ARG A 63 -7.36 -2.31 -4.34
N TYR A 64 -7.40 -3.00 -3.20
CA TYR A 64 -7.55 -4.44 -3.18
C TYR A 64 -8.41 -4.92 -2.00
N ARG A 65 -9.03 -6.10 -2.14
CA ARG A 65 -9.74 -6.81 -1.06
C ARG A 65 -9.06 -8.12 -0.75
N ASN A 66 -9.07 -8.48 0.52
CA ASN A 66 -8.59 -9.78 0.96
C ASN A 66 -9.57 -10.88 0.52
N LEU A 67 -9.03 -12.03 0.16
CA LEU A 67 -9.81 -13.23 -0.10
C LEU A 67 -10.24 -13.90 1.21
N SER A 68 -11.33 -14.66 1.15
CA SER A 68 -11.71 -15.57 2.23
C SER A 68 -10.65 -16.67 2.39
N LYS A 69 -10.72 -17.42 3.49
CA LYS A 69 -9.79 -18.54 3.71
C LYS A 69 -9.83 -19.60 2.59
N ASN A 70 -10.98 -19.75 1.95
CA ASN A 70 -11.20 -20.72 0.87
C ASN A 70 -11.01 -20.08 -0.52
N GLU A 71 -10.57 -18.82 -0.59
CA GLU A 71 -10.37 -18.05 -1.83
C GLU A 71 -11.61 -17.93 -2.73
N THR A 72 -12.80 -18.27 -2.21
CA THR A 72 -14.05 -18.31 -2.98
C THR A 72 -14.82 -17.00 -2.96
N SER A 73 -14.51 -16.08 -2.04
CA SER A 73 -15.23 -14.82 -1.89
C SER A 73 -14.31 -13.68 -1.39
N LEU A 74 -14.70 -12.46 -1.73
CA LEU A 74 -14.02 -11.26 -1.25
C LEU A 74 -14.52 -10.86 0.13
N LYS A 75 -13.60 -10.59 1.05
CA LYS A 75 -13.94 -10.00 2.35
C LYS A 75 -14.22 -8.50 2.19
N ASN A 76 -14.95 -7.91 3.13
CA ASN A 76 -15.06 -6.44 3.21
C ASN A 76 -13.76 -5.77 3.65
N LYS A 77 -12.81 -6.52 4.17
CA LYS A 77 -11.48 -6.05 4.54
C LYS A 77 -10.53 -6.14 3.36
N GLY A 78 -9.67 -5.15 3.22
CA GLY A 78 -8.62 -5.08 2.21
C GLY A 78 -7.71 -3.91 2.51
N GLY A 79 -7.25 -3.23 1.49
CA GLY A 79 -6.37 -2.09 1.64
C GLY A 79 -6.27 -1.23 0.38
N ILE A 80 -5.56 -0.16 0.57
CA ILE A 80 -4.99 0.68 -0.49
C ILE A 80 -3.48 0.70 -0.34
N SER A 81 -2.79 0.74 -1.47
CA SER A 81 -1.33 0.85 -1.51
C SER A 81 -0.94 1.86 -2.57
N VAL A 82 0.11 2.62 -2.30
CA VAL A 82 0.71 3.53 -3.27
C VAL A 82 2.14 3.10 -3.54
N TYR A 83 2.45 2.99 -4.82
CA TYR A 83 3.76 2.59 -5.33
C TYR A 83 4.36 3.70 -6.16
N SER A 84 5.66 3.93 -5.98
CA SER A 84 6.46 4.75 -6.87
C SER A 84 6.99 3.88 -8.00
N LEU A 85 6.64 4.23 -9.24
CA LEU A 85 7.20 3.58 -10.43
C LEU A 85 8.67 3.97 -10.63
N ALA A 86 9.04 5.20 -10.26
CA ALA A 86 10.41 5.68 -10.35
C ALA A 86 11.33 4.95 -9.36
N ASP A 87 10.92 4.87 -8.09
CA ASP A 87 11.71 4.22 -7.04
C ASP A 87 11.51 2.71 -6.99
N GLN A 88 10.53 2.17 -7.73
CA GLN A 88 10.18 0.74 -7.79
C GLN A 88 9.89 0.13 -6.42
N ARG A 89 9.20 0.90 -5.55
CA ARG A 89 8.87 0.47 -4.19
C ARG A 89 7.50 0.96 -3.74
N MET A 90 6.95 0.25 -2.78
CA MET A 90 5.78 0.73 -2.06
C MET A 90 6.17 1.93 -1.20
N LEU A 91 5.41 3.03 -1.32
CA LEU A 91 5.58 4.20 -0.48
C LEU A 91 4.85 4.03 0.84
N TRP A 92 3.59 3.63 0.78
CA TRP A 92 2.77 3.36 1.95
C TRP A 92 1.58 2.46 1.60
N GLN A 93 0.98 1.88 2.64
CA GLN A 93 -0.27 1.15 2.53
C GLN A 93 -1.17 1.45 3.74
N ARG A 94 -2.47 1.29 3.56
CA ARG A 94 -3.47 1.51 4.61
C ARG A 94 -4.57 0.45 4.53
N PRO A 95 -4.96 -0.16 5.66
CA PRO A 95 -6.09 -1.08 5.69
C PRO A 95 -7.40 -0.33 5.44
N VAL A 96 -8.31 -0.99 4.72
CA VAL A 96 -9.64 -0.46 4.38
C VAL A 96 -10.70 -1.48 4.75
N ASN A 97 -11.77 -1.00 5.38
CA ASN A 97 -13.00 -1.76 5.54
C ASN A 97 -14.02 -1.26 4.52
N TYR A 98 -14.10 -1.92 3.38
CA TYR A 98 -14.98 -1.55 2.26
C TYR A 98 -16.48 -1.66 2.57
N PHE A 99 -16.87 -2.16 3.75
CA PHE A 99 -18.25 -2.08 4.21
C PHE A 99 -18.69 -0.63 4.50
N ASN A 100 -17.79 0.20 5.00
CA ASN A 100 -18.09 1.56 5.40
C ASN A 100 -17.02 2.60 5.00
N GLN A 101 -16.04 2.20 4.22
CA GLN A 101 -14.96 3.08 3.76
C GLN A 101 -14.83 3.00 2.23
N ASP A 102 -14.70 4.16 1.61
CA ASP A 102 -14.54 4.29 0.16
C ASP A 102 -13.37 5.23 -0.15
N PRO A 103 -12.18 4.68 -0.43
CA PRO A 103 -11.02 5.45 -0.86
C PRO A 103 -11.09 5.74 -2.35
N LYS A 104 -10.84 7.01 -2.74
CA LYS A 104 -10.82 7.47 -4.14
C LYS A 104 -9.60 8.35 -4.39
N LEU A 105 -8.93 8.11 -5.51
CA LEU A 105 -7.91 9.03 -5.99
C LEU A 105 -8.58 10.29 -6.56
N THR A 106 -8.04 11.45 -6.21
CA THR A 106 -8.43 12.76 -6.72
C THR A 106 -7.18 13.54 -7.13
N SER A 107 -7.34 14.68 -7.79
CA SER A 107 -6.22 15.56 -8.13
C SER A 107 -5.46 16.14 -6.91
N GLU A 108 -6.09 16.13 -5.73
CA GLU A 108 -5.50 16.68 -4.50
C GLU A 108 -4.91 15.59 -3.59
N GLY A 109 -5.10 14.31 -3.91
CA GLY A 109 -4.66 13.18 -3.10
C GLY A 109 -5.71 12.10 -2.97
N VAL A 110 -5.67 11.31 -1.91
CA VAL A 110 -6.62 10.23 -1.66
C VAL A 110 -7.74 10.70 -0.74
N LEU A 111 -8.93 10.86 -1.30
CA LEU A 111 -10.15 11.13 -0.53
C LEU A 111 -10.63 9.83 0.13
N PHE A 112 -10.66 9.82 1.45
CA PHE A 112 -11.02 8.66 2.26
C PHE A 112 -12.34 8.91 3.00
N VAL A 113 -13.43 8.39 2.45
CA VAL A 113 -14.77 8.59 3.01
C VAL A 113 -15.10 7.44 3.97
N THR A 114 -15.42 7.77 5.22
CA THR A 114 -15.95 6.81 6.20
C THR A 114 -17.42 7.13 6.49
N MET A 115 -18.32 6.26 6.04
CA MET A 115 -19.76 6.45 6.15
C MET A 115 -20.19 6.73 7.60
N GLY A 116 -20.97 7.79 7.79
CA GLY A 116 -21.49 8.21 9.10
C GLY A 116 -20.47 8.74 10.09
N LYS A 117 -19.20 8.86 9.74
CA LYS A 117 -18.14 9.29 10.66
C LYS A 117 -17.35 10.49 10.18
N ALA A 118 -16.59 10.34 9.13
CA ALA A 118 -15.66 11.39 8.71
C ALA A 118 -15.25 11.21 7.23
N THR A 119 -14.82 12.32 6.66
CA THR A 119 -14.09 12.33 5.38
C THR A 119 -12.72 12.93 5.64
N SER A 120 -11.68 12.32 5.12
CA SER A 120 -10.31 12.83 5.18
C SER A 120 -9.67 12.85 3.81
N LEU A 121 -8.76 13.78 3.58
CA LEU A 121 -7.85 13.79 2.45
C LEU A 121 -6.48 13.33 2.93
N LEU A 122 -5.90 12.38 2.23
CA LEU A 122 -4.56 11.89 2.48
C LEU A 122 -3.63 12.38 1.36
N ASP A 123 -2.45 12.78 1.74
CA ASP A 123 -1.38 13.06 0.78
C ASP A 123 -1.00 11.78 0.02
N LEU A 124 -0.95 11.85 -1.31
CA LEU A 124 -0.72 10.67 -2.15
C LEU A 124 0.68 10.07 -1.95
N LYS A 125 1.70 10.89 -1.70
CA LYS A 125 3.09 10.41 -1.57
C LYS A 125 3.40 9.84 -0.20
N THR A 126 2.82 10.41 0.83
CA THR A 126 3.17 10.08 2.23
C THR A 126 2.09 9.28 2.97
N GLY A 127 0.85 9.31 2.48
CA GLY A 127 -0.30 8.70 3.17
C GLY A 127 -0.75 9.48 4.42
N ASN A 128 -0.13 10.62 4.71
CA ASN A 128 -0.47 11.45 5.86
C ASN A 128 -1.81 12.16 5.65
N GLU A 129 -2.54 12.37 6.74
CA GLU A 129 -3.80 13.10 6.71
C GLU A 129 -3.54 14.61 6.55
N VAL A 130 -3.97 15.17 5.41
CA VAL A 130 -3.88 16.60 5.10
C VAL A 130 -4.97 17.36 5.85
N TRP A 131 -6.19 16.83 5.79
CA TRP A 131 -7.31 17.34 6.58
C TRP A 131 -8.33 16.24 6.87
N LYS A 132 -9.16 16.48 7.88
CA LYS A 132 -10.28 15.62 8.28
C LYS A 132 -11.49 16.42 8.69
N LYS A 133 -12.63 16.12 8.10
CA LYS A 133 -13.93 16.69 8.49
C LYS A 133 -14.80 15.62 9.13
N LYS A 134 -15.25 15.85 10.35
CA LYS A 134 -16.23 14.99 11.02
C LYS A 134 -17.61 15.32 10.46
N LYS A 135 -18.35 14.28 10.05
CA LYS A 135 -19.76 14.32 9.65
C LYS A 135 -20.08 15.42 8.62
N MET A 136 -19.92 15.09 7.34
CA MET A 136 -20.34 15.96 6.23
C MET A 136 -21.75 15.62 5.69
N ILE A 137 -22.52 14.85 6.42
CA ILE A 137 -23.89 14.48 6.00
C ILE A 137 -24.85 14.84 7.15
N PRO A 138 -25.90 15.63 6.89
CA PRO A 138 -26.92 15.92 7.88
C PRO A 138 -27.67 14.67 8.31
#